data_35f3112b8026ddac39976747c35e6bb9
#
_entry.id   35f3112b8026ddac39976747c35e6bb9
#
_cell.length_a   1.000
_cell.length_b   1.000
_cell.length_c   1.000
_cell.angle_alpha   90.00
_cell.angle_beta   90.00
_cell.angle_gamma   90.00
#
_symmetry.space_group_name_H-M   'P 1'
#
loop_
_entity.id
_entity.type
_entity.pdbx_description
1 polymer ?
#
loop_
_entity_poly.entity_id
_entity_poly.type
_entity_poly.pdbx_seq_one_letter_code
_entity_poly.pdbx_strand_id
1 'polypeptide(L)'
;MSAFTPKYPISDEAMLDLLNKYPFLKFRKAYGSREPAYETDAENIENNYYKYWDGNGWEDLWKNRYIPRLFKLYDSWDDETKAKFEFMDVKEKYGELRIYTSVSTGEDSLNEIACDLSSWICADCGAEPREEGHRVIWTTGGWITNLCEECARKAIEKGVRTSFDDQLDAMKNVKTKPFGYTVYRLGQETKVIFKETEDGWLERDHVEQINKNNQTT
;
A
#
# COMPACT_ATOMS: atom_id res chain seq x y z
N MET A 1 7.92 10.54 25.43
CA MET A 1 6.95 9.87 24.52
C MET A 1 6.14 11.00 23.88
N SER A 2 6.31 11.31 22.58
CA SER A 2 5.40 12.22 21.90
C SER A 2 4.09 11.47 21.76
N ALA A 3 3.01 12.01 22.32
CA ALA A 3 1.68 11.47 22.13
C ALA A 3 1.37 11.56 20.62
N PHE A 4 1.30 10.41 19.98
CA PHE A 4 0.92 10.30 18.59
C PHE A 4 -0.52 10.80 18.43
N THR A 5 -0.73 11.80 17.59
CA THR A 5 -2.07 12.28 17.25
C THR A 5 -2.42 11.74 15.87
N PRO A 6 -3.46 10.90 15.75
CA PRO A 6 -3.90 10.39 14.45
C PRO A 6 -4.16 11.53 13.46
N LYS A 7 -3.70 11.39 12.23
CA LYS A 7 -3.97 12.35 11.15
C LYS A 7 -5.47 12.44 10.83
N TYR A 8 -6.18 11.33 10.99
CA TYR A 8 -7.62 11.21 10.75
C TYR A 8 -8.31 10.66 12.00
N PRO A 9 -8.58 11.50 13.02
CA PRO A 9 -9.26 11.05 14.24
C PRO A 9 -10.71 10.62 13.92
N ILE A 10 -11.10 9.48 14.45
CA ILE A 10 -12.46 8.97 14.38
C ILE A 10 -12.99 8.83 15.82
N SER A 11 -14.26 9.17 16.07
CA SER A 11 -14.86 8.97 17.40
C SER A 11 -15.06 7.48 17.70
N ASP A 12 -15.09 7.12 18.99
CA ASP A 12 -15.28 5.73 19.41
C ASP A 12 -16.62 5.17 18.92
N GLU A 13 -17.68 5.98 18.92
CA GLU A 13 -18.99 5.59 18.39
C GLU A 13 -18.91 5.29 16.89
N ALA A 14 -18.31 6.17 16.09
CA ALA A 14 -18.15 5.96 14.65
C ALA A 14 -17.23 4.77 14.35
N MET A 15 -16.20 4.54 15.16
CA MET A 15 -15.34 3.36 15.03
C MET A 15 -16.11 2.08 15.32
N LEU A 16 -16.93 2.05 16.38
CA LEU A 16 -17.73 0.88 16.71
C LEU A 16 -18.74 0.55 15.60
N ASP A 17 -19.41 1.56 15.06
CA ASP A 17 -20.31 1.40 13.90
C ASP A 17 -19.58 0.83 12.70
N LEU A 18 -18.37 1.31 12.42
CA LEU A 18 -17.53 0.82 11.34
C LEU A 18 -17.16 -0.66 11.54
N LEU A 19 -16.70 -1.03 12.73
CA LEU A 19 -16.30 -2.40 13.07
C LEU A 19 -17.49 -3.38 13.09
N ASN A 20 -18.69 -2.91 13.41
CA ASN A 20 -19.90 -3.72 13.35
C ASN A 20 -20.37 -3.93 11.91
N LYS A 21 -20.27 -2.91 11.06
CA LYS A 21 -20.62 -3.02 9.65
C LYS A 21 -19.59 -3.85 8.86
N TYR A 22 -18.31 -3.73 9.20
CA TYR A 22 -17.18 -4.38 8.52
C TYR A 22 -16.35 -5.21 9.50
N PRO A 23 -16.86 -6.39 9.93
CA PRO A 23 -16.21 -7.20 10.98
C PRO A 23 -14.78 -7.64 10.66
N PHE A 24 -14.42 -7.69 9.38
CA PHE A 24 -13.07 -8.02 8.92
C PHE A 24 -12.00 -7.00 9.36
N LEU A 25 -12.40 -5.81 9.80
CA LEU A 25 -11.47 -4.83 10.35
C LEU A 25 -10.95 -5.20 11.73
N LYS A 26 -11.64 -6.08 12.47
CA LYS A 26 -11.20 -6.56 13.78
C LYS A 26 -10.02 -7.53 13.64
N PHE A 27 -9.00 -7.38 14.49
CA PHE A 27 -7.91 -8.36 14.54
C PHE A 27 -8.41 -9.74 14.97
N ARG A 28 -7.73 -10.79 14.50
CA ARG A 28 -8.00 -12.18 14.87
C ARG A 28 -6.91 -12.70 15.82
N LYS A 29 -7.25 -13.67 16.67
CA LYS A 29 -6.29 -14.30 17.61
C LYS A 29 -5.14 -15.01 16.91
N ALA A 30 -5.43 -15.64 15.78
CA ALA A 30 -4.45 -16.35 14.97
C ALA A 30 -4.95 -16.46 13.53
N TYR A 31 -4.05 -16.72 12.62
CA TYR A 31 -4.35 -17.03 11.23
C TYR A 31 -5.39 -18.16 11.14
N GLY A 32 -6.46 -17.92 10.39
CA GLY A 32 -7.57 -18.85 10.25
C GLY A 32 -8.52 -18.94 11.45
N SER A 33 -8.24 -18.22 12.55
CA SER A 33 -9.18 -18.11 13.67
C SER A 33 -10.35 -17.18 13.30
N ARG A 34 -11.57 -17.59 13.65
CA ARG A 34 -12.74 -16.70 13.58
C ARG A 34 -12.95 -15.89 14.85
N GLU A 35 -12.17 -16.18 15.89
CA GLU A 35 -12.26 -15.47 17.16
C GLU A 35 -11.57 -14.09 17.07
N PRO A 36 -12.20 -13.01 17.52
CA PRO A 36 -11.56 -11.70 17.60
C PRO A 36 -10.36 -11.77 18.57
N ALA A 37 -9.31 -10.98 18.30
CA ALA A 37 -8.15 -10.93 19.17
C ALA A 37 -8.47 -10.30 20.53
N TYR A 38 -9.46 -9.43 20.57
CA TYR A 38 -9.88 -8.64 21.73
C TYR A 38 -11.32 -8.97 22.10
N GLU A 39 -11.63 -9.00 23.41
CA GLU A 39 -12.93 -9.42 23.92
C GLU A 39 -13.90 -8.25 24.11
N THR A 40 -13.38 -7.06 24.36
CA THR A 40 -14.20 -5.87 24.63
C THR A 40 -14.28 -4.92 23.43
N ASP A 41 -15.36 -4.15 23.34
CA ASP A 41 -15.51 -3.12 22.32
C ASP A 41 -14.44 -2.05 22.44
N ALA A 42 -14.05 -1.68 23.65
CA ALA A 42 -12.98 -0.69 23.88
C ALA A 42 -11.64 -1.16 23.30
N GLU A 43 -11.27 -2.42 23.50
CA GLU A 43 -10.04 -2.99 22.93
C GLU A 43 -10.13 -3.10 21.40
N ASN A 44 -11.30 -3.45 20.85
CA ASN A 44 -11.51 -3.49 19.40
C ASN A 44 -11.49 -2.09 18.77
N ILE A 45 -11.99 -1.06 19.46
CA ILE A 45 -11.88 0.34 19.02
C ILE A 45 -10.43 0.79 18.99
N GLU A 46 -9.65 0.43 19.99
CA GLU A 46 -8.22 0.77 20.09
C GLU A 46 -7.39 0.05 19.01
N ASN A 47 -7.64 -1.26 18.86
CA ASN A 47 -6.79 -2.17 18.08
C ASN A 47 -7.59 -2.83 16.94
N ASN A 48 -7.42 -2.32 15.73
CA ASN A 48 -8.06 -2.86 14.55
C ASN A 48 -7.28 -2.52 13.28
N TYR A 49 -7.61 -3.19 12.16
CA TYR A 49 -6.93 -2.94 10.89
C TYR A 49 -7.12 -1.53 10.35
N TYR A 50 -8.23 -0.86 10.63
CA TYR A 50 -8.43 0.52 10.17
C TYR A 50 -7.36 1.46 10.70
N LYS A 51 -6.92 1.27 11.94
CA LYS A 51 -5.87 2.07 12.60
C LYS A 51 -4.45 1.57 12.35
N TYR A 52 -4.27 0.49 11.61
CA TYR A 52 -2.99 -0.22 11.51
C TYR A 52 -1.84 0.66 11.03
N TRP A 53 -2.13 1.61 10.15
CA TRP A 53 -1.14 2.54 9.59
C TRP A 53 -1.22 3.96 10.17
N ASP A 54 -1.87 4.14 11.31
CA ASP A 54 -1.93 5.44 11.98
C ASP A 54 -0.50 5.95 12.24
N GLY A 55 -0.23 7.19 11.77
CA GLY A 55 1.07 7.84 11.88
C GLY A 55 2.18 7.32 11.00
N ASN A 56 1.90 6.34 10.18
CA ASN A 56 2.78 5.91 9.11
C ASN A 56 2.49 6.73 7.84
N GLY A 57 3.48 6.86 6.96
CA GLY A 57 3.31 7.57 5.69
C GLY A 57 2.24 6.99 4.77
N TRP A 58 1.85 5.75 4.98
CA TRP A 58 0.77 5.09 4.21
C TRP A 58 -0.63 5.28 4.80
N GLU A 59 -0.78 6.06 5.87
CA GLU A 59 -2.10 6.31 6.50
C GLU A 59 -3.13 6.85 5.51
N ASP A 60 -2.74 7.79 4.64
CA ASP A 60 -3.63 8.35 3.61
C ASP A 60 -4.00 7.30 2.54
N LEU A 61 -3.01 6.55 2.03
CA LEU A 61 -3.24 5.45 1.10
C LEU A 61 -4.22 4.43 1.68
N TRP A 62 -4.05 4.08 2.96
CA TRP A 62 -4.88 3.10 3.65
C TRP A 62 -6.29 3.61 3.87
N LYS A 63 -6.44 4.73 4.60
CA LYS A 63 -7.75 5.23 5.08
C LYS A 63 -8.57 5.93 4.02
N ASN A 64 -7.95 6.66 3.10
CA ASN A 64 -8.67 7.48 2.13
C ASN A 64 -8.78 6.84 0.75
N ARG A 65 -7.86 5.92 0.41
CA ARG A 65 -7.83 5.33 -0.94
C ARG A 65 -8.20 3.85 -0.93
N TYR A 66 -7.53 3.02 -0.13
CA TYR A 66 -7.74 1.57 -0.12
C TYR A 66 -9.04 1.17 0.59
N ILE A 67 -9.20 1.53 1.86
CA ILE A 67 -10.34 1.09 2.69
C ILE A 67 -11.70 1.52 2.11
N PRO A 68 -11.91 2.75 1.62
CA PRO A 68 -13.18 3.14 1.02
C PRO A 68 -13.54 2.32 -0.23
N ARG A 69 -12.54 1.92 -1.02
CA ARG A 69 -12.75 1.04 -2.18
C ARG A 69 -13.06 -0.38 -1.77
N LEU A 70 -12.39 -0.89 -0.76
CA LEU A 70 -12.69 -2.19 -0.18
C LEU A 70 -14.12 -2.23 0.39
N PHE A 71 -14.59 -1.17 1.04
CA PHE A 71 -15.97 -1.09 1.52
C PHE A 71 -16.98 -1.16 0.37
N LYS A 72 -16.76 -0.39 -0.70
CA LYS A 72 -17.63 -0.45 -1.88
C LYS A 72 -17.66 -1.84 -2.50
N LEU A 73 -16.50 -2.47 -2.59
CA LEU A 73 -16.37 -3.83 -3.11
C LEU A 73 -17.08 -4.83 -2.20
N TYR A 74 -16.83 -4.79 -0.90
CA TYR A 74 -17.46 -5.64 0.11
C TYR A 74 -18.99 -5.48 0.09
N ASP A 75 -19.49 -4.24 0.06
CA ASP A 75 -20.93 -3.96 0.03
C ASP A 75 -21.61 -4.54 -1.23
N SER A 76 -20.87 -4.72 -2.33
CA SER A 76 -21.37 -5.31 -3.60
C SER A 76 -21.41 -6.84 -3.61
N TRP A 77 -20.72 -7.51 -2.69
CA TRP A 77 -20.68 -8.98 -2.62
C TRP A 77 -21.96 -9.58 -2.06
N ASP A 78 -22.18 -10.86 -2.38
CA ASP A 78 -23.21 -11.66 -1.72
C ASP A 78 -22.83 -12.00 -0.28
N ASP A 79 -23.82 -12.46 0.50
CA ASP A 79 -23.62 -12.75 1.93
C ASP A 79 -22.62 -13.91 2.16
N GLU A 80 -22.53 -14.86 1.23
CA GLU A 80 -21.59 -15.98 1.33
C GLU A 80 -20.14 -15.49 1.19
N THR A 81 -19.88 -14.62 0.21
CA THR A 81 -18.58 -13.99 -0.01
C THR A 81 -18.19 -13.08 1.16
N LYS A 82 -19.14 -12.25 1.64
CA LYS A 82 -18.95 -11.40 2.82
C LYS A 82 -18.55 -12.19 4.06
N ALA A 83 -19.24 -13.31 4.30
CA ALA A 83 -18.96 -14.17 5.46
C ALA A 83 -17.58 -14.84 5.42
N LYS A 84 -16.99 -14.99 4.24
CA LYS A 84 -15.66 -15.59 4.04
C LYS A 84 -14.54 -14.57 4.06
N PHE A 85 -14.84 -13.29 3.82
CA PHE A 85 -13.83 -12.27 3.68
C PHE A 85 -13.18 -11.93 5.02
N GLU A 86 -11.85 -11.99 5.04
CA GLU A 86 -11.01 -11.56 6.16
C GLU A 86 -9.64 -11.10 5.64
N PHE A 87 -9.00 -10.21 6.39
CA PHE A 87 -7.58 -9.97 6.25
C PHE A 87 -6.80 -11.15 6.82
N MET A 88 -5.98 -11.76 5.98
CA MET A 88 -5.09 -12.85 6.39
C MET A 88 -3.78 -12.30 6.93
N ASP A 89 -3.26 -11.25 6.31
CA ASP A 89 -2.03 -10.58 6.73
C ASP A 89 -1.98 -9.17 6.12
N VAL A 90 -1.58 -8.19 6.90
CA VAL A 90 -1.31 -6.83 6.45
C VAL A 90 0.00 -6.39 7.06
N LYS A 91 1.00 -6.09 6.24
CA LYS A 91 2.35 -5.78 6.72
C LYS A 91 3.15 -4.93 5.75
N GLU A 92 4.21 -4.34 6.26
CA GLU A 92 5.30 -3.83 5.44
C GLU A 92 6.22 -5.00 5.04
N LYS A 93 6.62 -5.03 3.79
CA LYS A 93 7.66 -5.96 3.32
C LYS A 93 8.43 -5.35 2.14
N TYR A 94 9.72 -5.19 2.31
CA TYR A 94 10.63 -4.63 1.30
C TYR A 94 10.25 -3.21 0.84
N GLY A 95 9.77 -2.38 1.76
CA GLY A 95 9.34 -1.01 1.48
C GLY A 95 7.98 -0.92 0.82
N GLU A 96 7.20 -1.99 0.79
CA GLU A 96 5.89 -2.05 0.17
C GLU A 96 4.83 -2.52 1.15
N LEU A 97 3.62 -2.00 0.99
CA LEU A 97 2.42 -2.47 1.70
C LEU A 97 1.98 -3.80 1.11
N ARG A 98 1.96 -4.85 1.93
CA ARG A 98 1.48 -6.18 1.54
C ARG A 98 0.17 -6.48 2.25
N ILE A 99 -0.85 -6.78 1.45
CA ILE A 99 -2.19 -7.10 1.92
C ILE A 99 -2.57 -8.47 1.37
N TYR A 100 -2.92 -9.38 2.26
CA TYR A 100 -3.39 -10.71 1.92
C TYR A 100 -4.81 -10.88 2.44
N THR A 101 -5.73 -11.31 1.58
CA THR A 101 -7.14 -11.50 1.87
C THR A 101 -7.57 -12.92 1.52
N SER A 102 -8.58 -13.44 2.23
CA SER A 102 -9.15 -14.79 2.00
C SER A 102 -9.95 -14.88 0.71
N VAL A 103 -10.41 -13.74 0.17
CA VAL A 103 -11.18 -13.63 -1.08
C VAL A 103 -10.42 -12.68 -2.00
N SER A 104 -10.41 -12.98 -3.30
CA SER A 104 -9.81 -12.09 -4.30
C SER A 104 -10.54 -10.74 -4.36
N THR A 105 -9.76 -9.67 -4.46
CA THR A 105 -10.29 -8.29 -4.59
C THR A 105 -10.44 -7.85 -6.05
N GLY A 106 -10.47 -8.81 -7.00
CA GLY A 106 -10.70 -8.57 -8.41
C GLY A 106 -9.49 -8.86 -9.30
N GLU A 107 -9.66 -8.73 -10.64
CA GLU A 107 -8.61 -9.00 -11.63
C GLU A 107 -7.44 -8.02 -11.54
N ASP A 108 -7.73 -6.74 -11.27
CA ASP A 108 -6.76 -5.72 -10.89
C ASP A 108 -6.87 -5.54 -9.39
N SER A 109 -6.36 -6.52 -8.68
CA SER A 109 -6.51 -6.65 -7.24
C SER A 109 -6.23 -5.31 -6.53
N LEU A 110 -7.17 -4.83 -5.72
CA LEU A 110 -6.96 -3.67 -4.85
C LEU A 110 -5.67 -3.80 -4.05
N ASN A 111 -5.35 -5.03 -3.64
CA ASN A 111 -4.17 -5.35 -2.86
C ASN A 111 -2.88 -5.09 -3.66
N GLU A 112 -2.85 -5.49 -4.94
CA GLU A 112 -1.69 -5.26 -5.81
C GLU A 112 -1.50 -3.78 -6.12
N ILE A 113 -2.59 -3.08 -6.43
CA ILE A 113 -2.54 -1.64 -6.70
C ILE A 113 -2.09 -0.86 -5.46
N ALA A 114 -2.58 -1.22 -4.26
CA ALA A 114 -2.13 -0.60 -3.01
C ALA A 114 -0.64 -0.88 -2.74
N CYS A 115 -0.16 -2.08 -3.05
CA CYS A 115 1.25 -2.44 -2.97
C CYS A 115 2.09 -1.55 -3.90
N ASP A 116 1.70 -1.43 -5.15
CA ASP A 116 2.41 -0.61 -6.15
C ASP A 116 2.44 0.87 -5.75
N LEU A 117 1.29 1.42 -5.32
CA LEU A 117 1.22 2.80 -4.83
C LEU A 117 2.12 3.03 -3.62
N SER A 118 2.14 2.10 -2.67
CA SER A 118 2.96 2.22 -1.47
C SER A 118 4.45 2.32 -1.76
N SER A 119 4.91 1.68 -2.86
CA SER A 119 6.31 1.76 -3.30
C SER A 119 6.73 3.17 -3.76
N TRP A 120 5.76 4.03 -4.07
CA TRP A 120 5.96 5.41 -4.53
C TRP A 120 5.57 6.46 -3.49
N ILE A 121 5.14 6.03 -2.31
CA ILE A 121 4.76 6.91 -1.19
C ILE A 121 5.84 6.79 -0.12
N CYS A 122 6.31 7.93 0.36
CA CYS A 122 7.27 7.96 1.46
C CYS A 122 6.67 7.27 2.70
N ALA A 123 7.31 6.22 3.18
CA ALA A 123 6.84 5.44 4.33
C ALA A 123 6.82 6.25 5.64
N ASP A 124 7.64 7.32 5.74
CA ASP A 124 7.69 8.16 6.94
C ASP A 124 6.63 9.27 6.95
N CYS A 125 6.55 10.05 5.86
CA CYS A 125 5.74 11.27 5.86
C CYS A 125 4.54 11.25 4.89
N GLY A 126 4.40 10.22 4.08
CA GLY A 126 3.30 10.09 3.12
C GLY A 126 3.45 10.96 1.87
N ALA A 127 4.59 11.64 1.69
CA ALA A 127 4.81 12.43 0.49
C ALA A 127 4.91 11.52 -0.74
N GLU A 128 4.33 12.00 -1.84
CA GLU A 128 4.48 11.42 -3.17
C GLU A 128 5.48 12.26 -3.96
N PRO A 129 6.79 11.97 -3.89
CA PRO A 129 7.80 12.78 -4.53
C PRO A 129 7.63 12.77 -6.05
N ARG A 130 7.59 13.97 -6.65
CA ARG A 130 7.47 14.18 -8.09
C ARG A 130 8.43 15.26 -8.52
N GLU A 131 9.15 15.01 -9.60
CA GLU A 131 9.97 16.00 -10.28
C GLU A 131 9.66 15.94 -11.77
N GLU A 132 9.23 17.06 -12.36
CA GLU A 132 8.94 17.20 -13.81
C GLU A 132 8.13 16.04 -14.43
N GLY A 133 7.08 15.60 -13.76
CA GLY A 133 6.25 14.47 -14.21
C GLY A 133 6.79 13.09 -13.84
N HIS A 134 7.90 13.01 -13.11
CA HIS A 134 8.48 11.78 -12.60
C HIS A 134 8.22 11.63 -11.10
N ARG A 135 8.06 10.40 -10.65
CA ARG A 135 8.12 10.07 -9.22
C ARG A 135 9.55 9.69 -8.86
N VAL A 136 10.06 10.33 -7.82
CA VAL A 136 11.37 10.03 -7.26
C VAL A 136 11.20 9.54 -5.85
N ILE A 137 11.61 8.31 -5.58
CA ILE A 137 11.61 7.68 -4.28
C ILE A 137 12.99 7.11 -4.00
N TRP A 138 13.43 7.19 -2.76
CA TRP A 138 14.71 6.69 -2.31
C TRP A 138 14.52 5.42 -1.49
N THR A 139 15.34 4.42 -1.73
CA THR A 139 15.26 3.14 -1.00
C THR A 139 16.46 3.00 -0.09
N THR A 140 16.24 2.67 1.18
CA THR A 140 17.30 2.42 2.14
C THR A 140 17.96 1.06 1.91
N GLY A 141 19.24 0.91 2.31
CA GLY A 141 19.94 -0.37 2.34
C GLY A 141 19.66 -1.14 3.65
N GLY A 142 19.77 -2.46 3.61
CA GLY A 142 19.50 -3.32 4.75
C GLY A 142 18.00 -3.56 4.94
N TRP A 143 17.37 -2.95 5.93
CA TRP A 143 15.91 -2.91 6.00
C TRP A 143 15.39 -1.94 4.93
N ILE A 144 14.71 -2.47 3.94
CA ILE A 144 14.24 -1.70 2.78
C ILE A 144 13.05 -0.82 3.19
N THR A 145 13.21 0.49 3.05
CA THR A 145 12.15 1.48 3.28
C THR A 145 12.20 2.51 2.15
N ASN A 146 11.05 2.86 1.60
CA ASN A 146 10.93 3.87 0.55
C ASN A 146 10.70 5.26 1.17
N LEU A 147 11.56 6.21 0.86
CA LEU A 147 11.57 7.54 1.47
C LEU A 147 11.59 8.64 0.40
N CYS A 148 10.94 9.77 0.66
CA CYS A 148 11.18 11.00 -0.11
C CYS A 148 12.58 11.54 0.21
N GLU A 149 13.08 12.46 -0.62
CA GLU A 149 14.43 13.00 -0.46
C GLU A 149 14.68 13.60 0.93
N GLU A 150 13.72 14.34 1.46
CA GLU A 150 13.85 14.96 2.79
C GLU A 150 13.96 13.93 3.91
N CYS A 151 13.10 12.91 3.91
CA CYS A 151 13.14 11.84 4.91
C CYS A 151 14.40 10.98 4.75
N ALA A 152 14.83 10.75 3.52
CA ALA A 152 16.05 10.03 3.23
C ALA A 152 17.30 10.76 3.75
N ARG A 153 17.40 12.08 3.55
CA ARG A 153 18.49 12.89 4.12
C ARG A 153 18.51 12.82 5.64
N LYS A 154 17.34 12.94 6.29
CA LYS A 154 17.21 12.80 7.75
C LYS A 154 17.64 11.39 8.25
N ALA A 155 17.34 10.35 7.47
CA ALA A 155 17.75 8.99 7.80
C ALA A 155 19.29 8.84 7.73
N ILE A 156 19.94 9.43 6.72
CA ILE A 156 21.39 9.43 6.58
C ILE A 156 22.07 10.16 7.74
N GLU A 157 21.57 11.31 8.12
CA GLU A 157 22.08 12.07 9.28
C GLU A 157 22.02 11.25 10.58
N LYS A 158 21.07 10.33 10.68
CA LYS A 158 20.96 9.38 11.79
C LYS A 158 21.83 8.12 11.63
N GLY A 159 22.63 8.03 10.58
CA GLY A 159 23.54 6.91 10.32
C GLY A 159 22.88 5.69 9.68
N VAL A 160 21.66 5.84 9.13
CA VAL A 160 21.05 4.78 8.33
C VAL A 160 21.85 4.63 7.04
N ARG A 161 22.39 3.44 6.79
CA ARG A 161 23.05 3.16 5.51
C ARG A 161 21.98 3.14 4.41
N THR A 162 22.14 4.03 3.47
CA THR A 162 21.35 4.05 2.25
C THR A 162 22.25 3.58 1.10
N SER A 163 21.71 2.86 0.15
CA SER A 163 22.37 2.67 -1.15
C SER A 163 22.36 3.95 -1.99
N PHE A 164 22.42 5.08 -1.32
CA PHE A 164 22.19 6.42 -1.86
C PHE A 164 23.20 6.82 -2.91
N ASP A 165 24.47 6.53 -2.65
CA ASP A 165 25.52 7.00 -3.55
C ASP A 165 25.42 6.29 -4.90
N ASP A 166 25.13 4.99 -4.90
CA ASP A 166 24.96 4.21 -6.13
C ASP A 166 23.61 4.48 -6.82
N GLN A 167 22.55 4.77 -6.06
CA GLN A 167 21.21 5.03 -6.58
C GLN A 167 21.04 6.48 -7.06
N LEU A 168 21.68 7.46 -6.44
CA LEU A 168 21.65 8.85 -6.87
C LEU A 168 22.05 9.01 -8.34
N ASP A 169 23.09 8.33 -8.76
CA ASP A 169 23.55 8.40 -10.15
C ASP A 169 22.67 7.56 -11.09
N ALA A 170 22.15 6.44 -10.63
CA ALA A 170 21.18 5.64 -11.39
C ALA A 170 19.84 6.36 -11.54
N MET A 171 19.34 7.03 -10.49
CA MET A 171 18.06 7.72 -10.52
C MET A 171 18.07 9.04 -11.30
N LYS A 172 19.20 9.75 -11.39
CA LYS A 172 19.36 10.91 -12.28
C LYS A 172 19.07 10.57 -13.75
N ASN A 173 19.18 9.30 -14.11
CA ASN A 173 19.00 8.80 -15.47
C ASN A 173 17.69 8.03 -15.69
N VAL A 174 16.92 7.74 -14.63
CA VAL A 174 15.64 7.06 -14.76
C VAL A 174 14.57 8.08 -15.13
N LYS A 175 14.34 8.22 -16.43
CA LYS A 175 13.09 8.81 -16.92
C LYS A 175 11.97 7.83 -16.53
N THR A 176 11.33 8.07 -15.39
CA THR A 176 10.16 7.29 -15.01
C THR A 176 9.09 7.54 -16.04
N LYS A 177 8.71 6.49 -16.75
CA LYS A 177 7.54 6.52 -17.64
C LYS A 177 6.27 6.72 -16.79
N PRO A 178 5.16 7.16 -17.39
CA PRO A 178 3.89 7.20 -16.71
C PRO A 178 3.67 5.86 -16.01
N PHE A 179 3.01 5.87 -14.86
CA PHE A 179 2.79 4.72 -14.01
C PHE A 179 2.73 3.41 -14.77
N GLY A 180 3.72 2.58 -14.58
CA GLY A 180 3.76 1.27 -15.17
C GLY A 180 4.86 0.44 -14.52
N TYR A 181 4.61 -0.82 -14.35
CA TYR A 181 5.61 -1.78 -13.92
C TYR A 181 5.81 -2.84 -15.01
N THR A 182 7.00 -3.39 -15.04
CA THR A 182 7.34 -4.47 -15.94
C THR A 182 7.21 -5.79 -15.18
N VAL A 183 6.33 -6.66 -15.63
CA VAL A 183 6.17 -8.01 -15.08
C VAL A 183 6.91 -8.99 -15.96
N TYR A 184 7.85 -9.73 -15.38
CA TYR A 184 8.52 -10.84 -16.05
C TYR A 184 7.82 -12.16 -15.71
N ARG A 185 7.06 -12.71 -16.64
CA ARG A 185 6.48 -14.05 -16.51
C ARG A 185 6.96 -14.96 -17.65
N LEU A 186 7.62 -16.07 -17.31
CA LEU A 186 7.95 -17.17 -18.25
C LEU A 186 8.65 -16.70 -19.56
N GLY A 187 9.57 -15.75 -19.46
CA GLY A 187 10.30 -15.25 -20.63
C GLY A 187 9.56 -14.22 -21.46
N GLN A 188 8.37 -13.82 -21.06
CA GLN A 188 7.63 -12.70 -21.65
C GLN A 188 7.75 -11.48 -20.72
N GLU A 189 8.11 -10.38 -21.31
CA GLU A 189 8.12 -9.08 -20.64
C GLU A 189 6.78 -8.40 -20.94
N THR A 190 5.98 -8.19 -19.90
CA THR A 190 4.69 -7.52 -20.01
C THR A 190 4.78 -6.22 -19.22
N LYS A 191 4.52 -5.12 -19.90
CA LYS A 191 4.47 -3.80 -19.29
C LYS A 191 3.01 -3.41 -19.05
N VAL A 192 2.67 -3.20 -17.81
CA VAL A 192 1.35 -2.72 -17.39
C VAL A 192 1.44 -1.22 -17.15
N ILE A 193 0.59 -0.46 -17.82
CA ILE A 193 0.53 1.00 -17.70
C ILE A 193 -0.76 1.35 -16.99
N PHE A 194 -0.63 2.18 -15.96
CA PHE A 194 -1.76 2.69 -15.18
C PHE A 194 -1.99 4.16 -15.45
N LYS A 195 -3.24 4.55 -15.39
CA LYS A 195 -3.71 5.93 -15.36
C LYS A 195 -4.07 6.28 -13.93
N GLU A 196 -3.55 7.39 -13.44
CA GLU A 196 -3.92 7.93 -12.14
C GLU A 196 -5.28 8.63 -12.23
N THR A 197 -6.19 8.27 -11.33
CA THR A 197 -7.52 8.90 -11.21
C THR A 197 -7.42 10.20 -10.39
N GLU A 198 -8.43 11.07 -10.48
CA GLU A 198 -8.46 12.36 -9.78
C GLU A 198 -8.33 12.22 -8.26
N ASP A 199 -8.80 11.10 -7.69
CA ASP A 199 -8.67 10.78 -6.27
C ASP A 199 -7.35 10.06 -5.92
N GLY A 200 -6.39 10.03 -6.85
CA GLY A 200 -5.06 9.48 -6.67
C GLY A 200 -5.00 7.95 -6.65
N TRP A 201 -6.02 7.28 -7.19
CA TRP A 201 -5.99 5.84 -7.41
C TRP A 201 -5.41 5.51 -8.77
N LEU A 202 -5.11 4.24 -9.00
CA LEU A 202 -4.63 3.74 -10.28
C LEU A 202 -5.71 2.90 -10.97
N GLU A 203 -5.92 3.18 -12.24
CA GLU A 203 -6.72 2.34 -13.12
C GLU A 203 -5.82 1.81 -14.23
N ARG A 204 -6.01 0.55 -14.63
CA ARG A 204 -5.24 -0.01 -15.74
C ARG A 204 -5.64 0.71 -17.04
N ASP A 205 -4.65 1.36 -17.66
CA ASP A 205 -4.85 2.01 -18.94
C ASP A 205 -4.66 1.00 -20.09
N HIS A 206 -3.51 0.35 -20.13
CA HIS A 206 -3.26 -0.68 -21.14
C HIS A 206 -2.11 -1.63 -20.75
N VAL A 207 -2.03 -2.75 -21.46
CA VAL A 207 -0.97 -3.76 -21.28
C VAL A 207 -0.21 -3.89 -22.60
N GLU A 208 1.09 -3.60 -22.57
CA GLU A 208 1.97 -3.82 -23.70
C GLU A 208 2.75 -5.13 -23.53
N GLN A 209 2.64 -6.03 -24.51
CA GLN A 209 3.51 -7.20 -24.58
C GLN A 209 4.79 -6.84 -25.37
N ILE A 210 5.92 -6.90 -24.70
CA ILE A 210 7.21 -6.60 -25.35
C ILE A 210 7.72 -7.91 -25.96
N ASN A 211 7.50 -8.09 -27.26
CA ASN A 211 8.07 -9.20 -28.00
C ASN A 211 9.57 -8.96 -28.21
N LYS A 212 10.43 -9.76 -27.57
CA LYS A 212 11.90 -9.70 -27.74
C LYS A 212 12.40 -10.10 -29.13
N ASN A 213 11.53 -10.46 -30.06
CA ASN A 213 11.91 -10.96 -31.39
C ASN A 213 12.27 -9.91 -32.43
N ASN A 214 12.29 -8.62 -32.08
CA ASN A 214 12.61 -7.55 -33.05
C ASN A 214 13.97 -6.86 -32.79
N GLN A 215 14.91 -7.50 -32.13
CA GLN A 215 16.30 -7.02 -32.05
C GLN A 215 17.27 -8.02 -32.69
N THR A 216 17.09 -8.27 -34.00
CA THR A 216 18.13 -8.84 -34.85
C THR A 216 17.89 -8.34 -36.27
N THR A 217 18.44 -7.21 -36.56
CA THR A 217 19.04 -6.85 -37.86
C THR A 217 20.02 -5.71 -37.64
#